data_de377e57d793cffd1253ad1b378f6697
#
_entry.id   de377e57d793cffd1253ad1b378f6697
#
_cell.length_a   1.000
_cell.length_b   1.000
_cell.length_c   1.000
_cell.angle_alpha   90.00
_cell.angle_beta   90.00
_cell.angle_gamma   90.00
#
_symmetry.space_group_name_H-M   'P 1'
#
loop_
_entity.id
_entity.type
_entity.pdbx_description
1 polymer ?
#
loop_
_entity_poly.entity_id
_entity_poly.type
_entity_poly.pdbx_seq_one_letter_code
_entity_poly.pdbx_strand_id
1 'polypeptide(L)'
;MRVVVTGSSGRLGRTLCAGLAASGHTVVGVDRTAAGLAGVEEREIDLLHERAAESLFDEVRPDAVVHLAGIAVPFSAPEREILLTNTTLAYTVLAAATSAGVGRVLAASSPTVIGYGVPAWRARAVPIDETHPREPANAYALSKLVIEETVRTFSRGAAGAYGFFRPCYIVSPEEWAGAPTQQGHTMLERLDDPSLAAVSLFNYLDARDAASFTDAWLAAPAADVDGEGFFVGAADALARQPVADLWRDLAPGLGTGADALTGTRPVFSIDKAAAVLGWRPERDWCTELAAASAAFAASLAPHTESRAS
;
A
#
# COMPACT_ATOMS: atom_id res chain seq x y z
N MET A 1 17.85 5.46 -9.68
CA MET A 1 17.66 6.58 -8.74
C MET A 1 18.12 6.16 -7.36
N ARG A 2 18.54 7.12 -6.50
CA ARG A 2 18.69 6.89 -5.06
C ARG A 2 17.35 7.19 -4.39
N VAL A 3 16.73 6.16 -3.79
CA VAL A 3 15.39 6.22 -3.24
C VAL A 3 15.44 6.01 -1.73
N VAL A 4 14.93 6.96 -0.95
CA VAL A 4 14.69 6.77 0.48
C VAL A 4 13.29 6.21 0.67
N VAL A 5 13.17 5.11 1.41
CA VAL A 5 11.89 4.51 1.79
C VAL A 5 11.73 4.62 3.31
N THR A 6 10.82 5.46 3.79
CA THR A 6 10.51 5.55 5.22
C THR A 6 9.48 4.49 5.60
N GLY A 7 9.57 3.92 6.79
CA GLY A 7 8.73 2.78 7.17
C GLY A 7 9.21 1.47 6.53
N SER A 8 10.51 1.38 6.25
CA SER A 8 11.14 0.29 5.49
C SER A 8 11.02 -1.08 6.17
N SER A 9 10.97 -1.13 7.49
CA SER A 9 10.83 -2.37 8.26
C SER A 9 9.39 -2.87 8.38
N GLY A 10 8.42 -2.06 7.94
CA GLY A 10 7.00 -2.43 7.90
C GLY A 10 6.69 -3.50 6.85
N ARG A 11 5.47 -4.04 6.90
CA ARG A 11 5.00 -5.14 6.01
C ARG A 11 5.14 -4.77 4.52
N LEU A 12 4.66 -3.60 4.13
CA LEU A 12 4.84 -3.10 2.77
C LEU A 12 6.29 -2.69 2.51
N GLY A 13 6.91 -1.99 3.47
CA GLY A 13 8.23 -1.40 3.31
C GLY A 13 9.31 -2.40 2.94
N ARG A 14 9.34 -3.56 3.62
CA ARG A 14 10.32 -4.63 3.34
C ARG A 14 10.26 -5.12 1.89
N THR A 15 9.06 -5.47 1.43
CA THR A 15 8.85 -5.95 0.07
C THR A 15 9.09 -4.86 -0.97
N LEU A 16 8.67 -3.62 -0.67
CA LEU A 16 8.87 -2.48 -1.55
C LEU A 16 10.37 -2.14 -1.71
N CYS A 17 11.13 -2.12 -0.61
CA CYS A 17 12.59 -1.92 -0.66
C CYS A 17 13.27 -2.98 -1.53
N ALA A 18 12.93 -4.26 -1.33
CA ALA A 18 13.49 -5.36 -2.12
C ALA A 18 13.12 -5.24 -3.61
N GLY A 19 11.87 -4.91 -3.92
CA GLY A 19 11.40 -4.72 -5.29
C GLY A 19 12.10 -3.56 -6.00
N LEU A 20 12.21 -2.40 -5.35
CA LEU A 20 12.92 -1.24 -5.92
C LEU A 20 14.42 -1.53 -6.11
N ALA A 21 15.06 -2.24 -5.18
CA ALA A 21 16.46 -2.65 -5.35
C ALA A 21 16.62 -3.60 -6.55
N ALA A 22 15.69 -4.55 -6.73
CA ALA A 22 15.68 -5.46 -7.89
C ALA A 22 15.45 -4.72 -9.21
N SER A 23 14.69 -3.61 -9.22
CA SER A 23 14.52 -2.71 -10.37
C SER A 23 15.76 -1.81 -10.64
N GLY A 24 16.85 -1.96 -9.87
CA GLY A 24 18.10 -1.24 -10.09
C GLY A 24 18.19 0.12 -9.39
N HIS A 25 17.31 0.42 -8.44
CA HIS A 25 17.46 1.60 -7.60
C HIS A 25 18.49 1.37 -6.47
N THR A 26 19.16 2.43 -6.04
CA THR A 26 19.93 2.44 -4.79
C THR A 26 18.95 2.80 -3.67
N VAL A 27 18.57 1.82 -2.85
CA VAL A 27 17.56 2.00 -1.81
C VAL A 27 18.20 2.25 -0.44
N VAL A 28 17.72 3.29 0.24
CA VAL A 28 18.02 3.57 1.64
C VAL A 28 16.71 3.41 2.44
N GLY A 29 16.63 2.35 3.22
CA GLY A 29 15.51 2.07 4.10
C GLY A 29 15.65 2.84 5.43
N VAL A 30 14.58 3.48 5.87
CA VAL A 30 14.56 4.26 7.11
C VAL A 30 13.41 3.82 7.98
N ASP A 31 13.71 3.37 9.19
CA ASP A 31 12.73 3.02 10.21
C ASP A 31 13.32 3.23 11.60
N ARG A 32 12.51 3.08 12.64
CA ARG A 32 12.97 3.12 14.04
C ARG A 32 13.81 1.91 14.43
N THR A 33 13.67 0.81 13.68
CA THR A 33 14.44 -0.43 13.83
C THR A 33 14.79 -0.99 12.46
N ALA A 34 16.00 -1.52 12.31
CA ALA A 34 16.39 -2.22 11.07
C ALA A 34 15.69 -3.60 10.97
N ALA A 35 15.38 -4.02 9.75
CA ALA A 35 14.79 -5.31 9.45
C ALA A 35 15.80 -6.34 8.89
N GLY A 36 17.04 -5.93 8.62
CA GLY A 36 18.08 -6.77 8.03
C GLY A 36 17.83 -7.04 6.53
N LEU A 37 17.44 -6.00 5.79
CA LEU A 37 17.07 -6.11 4.38
C LEU A 37 18.28 -6.32 3.49
N ALA A 38 18.34 -7.45 2.78
CA ALA A 38 19.43 -7.76 1.88
C ALA A 38 19.52 -6.75 0.71
N GLY A 39 20.71 -6.19 0.48
CA GLY A 39 20.95 -5.25 -0.62
C GLY A 39 20.37 -3.85 -0.41
N VAL A 40 19.90 -3.53 0.80
CA VAL A 40 19.34 -2.22 1.18
C VAL A 40 20.23 -1.60 2.27
N GLU A 41 20.59 -0.35 2.10
CA GLU A 41 21.22 0.40 3.18
C GLU A 41 20.16 0.79 4.20
N GLU A 42 20.26 0.34 5.45
CA GLU A 42 19.27 0.63 6.49
C GLU A 42 19.77 1.69 7.47
N ARG A 43 18.87 2.60 7.85
CA ARG A 43 19.10 3.67 8.82
C ARG A 43 18.05 3.58 9.92
N GLU A 44 18.50 3.39 11.16
CA GLU A 44 17.64 3.42 12.35
C GLU A 44 17.44 4.86 12.81
N ILE A 45 16.31 5.47 12.41
CA ILE A 45 16.00 6.86 12.68
C ILE A 45 14.53 6.99 13.05
N ASP A 46 14.25 7.65 14.17
CA ASP A 46 12.90 8.14 14.46
C ASP A 46 12.70 9.51 13.81
N LEU A 47 11.90 9.54 12.74
CA LEU A 47 11.60 10.74 11.97
C LEU A 47 10.70 11.75 12.71
N LEU A 48 10.21 11.43 13.91
CA LEU A 48 9.55 12.38 14.81
C LEU A 48 10.53 13.26 15.57
N HIS A 49 11.81 12.88 15.64
CA HIS A 49 12.82 13.72 16.24
C HIS A 49 13.07 14.96 15.38
N GLU A 50 13.28 16.10 16.07
CA GLU A 50 13.55 17.37 15.41
C GLU A 50 14.74 17.26 14.46
N ARG A 51 14.57 17.77 13.24
CA ARG A 51 15.56 17.78 12.15
C ARG A 51 16.06 16.40 11.66
N ALA A 52 15.49 15.30 12.12
CA ALA A 52 15.95 13.98 11.71
C ALA A 52 15.82 13.75 10.19
N ALA A 53 14.68 14.13 9.61
CA ALA A 53 14.45 14.02 8.17
C ALA A 53 15.36 14.96 7.37
N GLU A 54 15.56 16.19 7.83
CA GLU A 54 16.46 17.17 7.19
C GLU A 54 17.88 16.63 7.14
N SER A 55 18.42 16.23 8.31
CA SER A 55 19.79 15.69 8.43
C SER A 55 19.98 14.44 7.55
N LEU A 56 18.98 13.55 7.51
CA LEU A 56 18.99 12.38 6.64
C LEU A 56 19.09 12.77 5.16
N PHE A 57 18.26 13.69 4.70
CA PHE A 57 18.23 14.07 3.28
C PHE A 57 19.43 14.89 2.85
N ASP A 58 20.01 15.69 3.74
CA ASP A 58 21.27 16.38 3.52
C ASP A 58 22.45 15.40 3.34
N GLU A 59 22.46 14.32 4.11
CA GLU A 59 23.48 13.26 4.02
C GLU A 59 23.26 12.37 2.78
N VAL A 60 22.05 11.84 2.61
CA VAL A 60 21.74 10.84 1.59
C VAL A 60 21.59 11.47 0.21
N ARG A 61 21.05 12.70 0.11
CA ARG A 61 20.71 13.40 -1.14
C ARG A 61 19.89 12.50 -2.10
N PRO A 62 18.69 12.10 -1.68
CA PRO A 62 17.88 11.20 -2.49
C PRO A 62 17.32 11.89 -3.74
N ASP A 63 17.20 11.14 -4.83
CA ASP A 63 16.44 11.56 -6.02
C ASP A 63 14.93 11.47 -5.76
N ALA A 64 14.53 10.50 -4.91
CA ALA A 64 13.13 10.24 -4.58
C ALA A 64 12.95 9.80 -3.13
N VAL A 65 11.75 10.07 -2.60
CA VAL A 65 11.30 9.61 -1.28
C VAL A 65 9.96 8.87 -1.43
N VAL A 66 9.88 7.66 -0.88
CA VAL A 66 8.64 6.92 -0.71
C VAL A 66 8.30 6.91 0.78
N HIS A 67 7.22 7.61 1.15
CA HIS A 67 6.84 7.77 2.54
C HIS A 67 5.76 6.77 2.95
N LEU A 68 6.17 5.73 3.69
CA LEU A 68 5.29 4.71 4.25
C LEU A 68 5.20 4.76 5.78
N ALA A 69 6.13 5.48 6.45
CA ALA A 69 6.19 5.54 7.91
C ALA A 69 4.89 6.09 8.51
N GLY A 70 4.40 5.41 9.53
CA GLY A 70 3.20 5.79 10.24
C GLY A 70 2.52 4.61 10.94
N ILE A 71 1.49 4.90 11.72
CA ILE A 71 0.62 3.88 12.30
C ILE A 71 -0.34 3.42 11.20
N ALA A 72 -0.16 2.17 10.74
CA ALA A 72 -0.77 1.67 9.50
C ALA A 72 -2.14 1.02 9.68
N VAL A 73 -2.58 0.78 10.93
CA VAL A 73 -3.80 0.03 11.24
C VAL A 73 -4.77 0.91 12.02
N PRO A 74 -6.02 1.10 11.55
CA PRO A 74 -7.06 1.78 12.33
C PRO A 74 -7.23 1.12 13.71
N PHE A 75 -7.44 1.93 14.73
CA PHE A 75 -7.70 1.48 16.12
C PHE A 75 -6.59 0.68 16.80
N SER A 76 -5.39 0.55 16.20
CA SER A 76 -4.24 -0.12 16.83
C SER A 76 -3.55 0.71 17.90
N ALA A 77 -3.87 1.99 18.01
CA ALA A 77 -3.44 2.92 19.03
C ALA A 77 -4.58 3.93 19.32
N PRO A 78 -4.45 4.78 20.35
CA PRO A 78 -5.42 5.85 20.59
C PRO A 78 -5.59 6.74 19.35
N GLU A 79 -6.84 7.07 19.01
CA GLU A 79 -7.19 7.86 17.81
C GLU A 79 -6.36 9.14 17.67
N ARG A 80 -6.18 9.87 18.78
CA ARG A 80 -5.37 11.09 18.81
C ARG A 80 -3.90 10.82 18.44
N GLU A 81 -3.35 9.70 18.92
CA GLU A 81 -1.98 9.30 18.62
C GLU A 81 -1.82 8.97 17.14
N ILE A 82 -2.73 8.18 16.57
CA ILE A 82 -2.73 7.86 15.15
C ILE A 82 -2.75 9.13 14.29
N LEU A 83 -3.66 10.05 14.60
CA LEU A 83 -3.80 11.29 13.84
C LEU A 83 -2.51 12.11 13.91
N LEU A 84 -2.02 12.40 15.11
CA LEU A 84 -0.87 13.27 15.28
C LEU A 84 0.43 12.65 14.73
N THR A 85 0.67 11.37 14.99
CA THR A 85 1.87 10.67 14.49
C THR A 85 1.91 10.69 12.97
N ASN A 86 0.83 10.25 12.31
CA ASN A 86 0.81 10.13 10.86
C ASN A 86 0.92 11.49 10.16
N THR A 87 0.22 12.50 10.66
CA THR A 87 0.24 13.83 10.05
C THR A 87 1.56 14.56 10.29
N THR A 88 2.15 14.44 11.48
CA THR A 88 3.46 15.02 11.79
C THR A 88 4.54 14.40 10.93
N LEU A 89 4.61 13.06 10.85
CA LEU A 89 5.60 12.36 10.03
C LEU A 89 5.51 12.80 8.56
N ALA A 90 4.30 12.81 8.00
CA ALA A 90 4.11 13.20 6.61
C ALA A 90 4.55 14.65 6.36
N TYR A 91 4.13 15.60 7.20
CA TYR A 91 4.52 16.99 7.03
C TYR A 91 6.04 17.17 7.15
N THR A 92 6.67 16.57 8.16
CA THR A 92 8.12 16.65 8.39
C THR A 92 8.91 16.10 7.21
N VAL A 93 8.52 14.92 6.72
CA VAL A 93 9.21 14.27 5.58
C VAL A 93 9.05 15.07 4.29
N LEU A 94 7.82 15.56 3.99
CA LEU A 94 7.58 16.34 2.79
C LEU A 94 8.28 17.70 2.83
N ALA A 95 8.27 18.37 3.97
CA ALA A 95 8.95 19.64 4.15
C ALA A 95 10.47 19.49 3.98
N ALA A 96 11.07 18.48 4.61
CA ALA A 96 12.50 18.19 4.49
C ALA A 96 12.86 17.80 3.04
N ALA A 97 12.05 16.98 2.37
CA ALA A 97 12.26 16.58 0.98
C ALA A 97 12.23 17.81 0.03
N THR A 98 11.27 18.71 0.25
CA THR A 98 11.17 19.96 -0.52
C THR A 98 12.39 20.85 -0.30
N SER A 99 12.82 21.03 0.96
CA SER A 99 13.99 21.84 1.31
C SER A 99 15.30 21.27 0.73
N ALA A 100 15.40 19.94 0.67
CA ALA A 100 16.56 19.26 0.07
C ALA A 100 16.50 19.18 -1.47
N GLY A 101 15.44 19.69 -2.11
CA GLY A 101 15.26 19.67 -3.56
C GLY A 101 15.01 18.28 -4.14
N VAL A 102 14.39 17.38 -3.36
CA VAL A 102 14.04 16.03 -3.83
C VAL A 102 13.08 16.11 -5.01
N GLY A 103 13.43 15.45 -6.11
CA GLY A 103 12.68 15.53 -7.36
C GLY A 103 11.36 14.76 -7.37
N ARG A 104 11.20 13.75 -6.49
CA ARG A 104 10.00 12.90 -6.46
C ARG A 104 9.65 12.48 -5.04
N VAL A 105 8.38 12.64 -4.65
CA VAL A 105 7.86 12.20 -3.36
C VAL A 105 6.54 11.47 -3.56
N LEU A 106 6.48 10.19 -3.16
CA LEU A 106 5.28 9.37 -3.18
C LEU A 106 4.89 8.99 -1.75
N ALA A 107 3.69 9.39 -1.31
CA ALA A 107 3.22 9.10 0.03
C ALA A 107 2.10 8.05 0.06
N ALA A 108 2.13 7.15 1.05
CA ALA A 108 1.07 6.18 1.25
C ALA A 108 -0.13 6.81 1.96
N SER A 109 -1.26 6.90 1.25
CA SER A 109 -2.58 7.14 1.77
C SER A 109 -3.30 5.81 2.09
N SER A 110 -4.61 5.77 1.97
CA SER A 110 -5.43 4.57 2.17
C SER A 110 -6.79 4.74 1.48
N PRO A 111 -7.42 3.67 0.98
CA PRO A 111 -8.80 3.70 0.51
C PRO A 111 -9.81 4.15 1.59
N THR A 112 -9.47 4.02 2.86
CA THR A 112 -10.35 4.42 3.98
C THR A 112 -10.71 5.90 4.00
N VAL A 113 -9.98 6.74 3.27
CA VAL A 113 -10.29 8.18 3.13
C VAL A 113 -11.69 8.45 2.57
N ILE A 114 -12.29 7.48 1.86
CA ILE A 114 -13.66 7.62 1.34
C ILE A 114 -14.74 7.29 2.38
N GLY A 115 -14.37 6.83 3.58
CA GLY A 115 -15.26 6.65 4.70
C GLY A 115 -16.03 5.33 4.77
N TYR A 116 -15.70 4.34 3.95
CA TYR A 116 -16.35 3.02 4.06
C TYR A 116 -16.07 2.36 5.42
N GLY A 117 -16.93 1.42 5.81
CA GLY A 117 -16.85 0.75 7.11
C GLY A 117 -17.75 1.35 8.19
N VAL A 118 -18.49 2.43 7.89
CA VAL A 118 -19.57 2.92 8.78
C VAL A 118 -20.94 2.59 8.19
N PRO A 119 -21.96 2.29 9.02
CA PRO A 119 -23.27 1.82 8.53
C PRO A 119 -24.01 2.80 7.61
N ALA A 120 -23.75 4.10 7.76
CA ALA A 120 -24.38 5.15 6.95
C ALA A 120 -23.70 5.39 5.60
N TRP A 121 -22.48 4.88 5.39
CA TRP A 121 -21.75 5.13 4.16
C TRP A 121 -22.40 4.44 2.96
N ARG A 122 -22.35 5.11 1.82
CA ARG A 122 -22.84 4.59 0.54
C ARG A 122 -21.87 4.92 -0.57
N ALA A 123 -21.53 3.93 -1.39
CA ALA A 123 -20.79 4.18 -2.62
C ALA A 123 -21.64 5.01 -3.59
N ARG A 124 -21.05 6.06 -4.17
CA ARG A 124 -21.75 6.87 -5.18
C ARG A 124 -21.71 6.24 -6.57
N ALA A 125 -20.68 5.47 -6.85
CA ALA A 125 -20.52 4.68 -8.07
C ALA A 125 -19.67 3.45 -7.76
N VAL A 126 -19.81 2.41 -8.58
CA VAL A 126 -19.03 1.17 -8.51
C VAL A 126 -18.66 0.77 -9.94
N PRO A 127 -17.42 0.41 -10.24
CA PRO A 127 -16.26 0.45 -9.35
C PRO A 127 -15.96 1.86 -8.82
N ILE A 128 -15.42 1.92 -7.61
CA ILE A 128 -15.05 3.18 -6.96
C ILE A 128 -13.72 3.66 -7.52
N ASP A 129 -13.68 4.86 -8.06
CA ASP A 129 -12.48 5.50 -8.57
C ASP A 129 -12.04 6.70 -7.71
N GLU A 130 -10.98 7.38 -8.12
CA GLU A 130 -10.38 8.50 -7.40
C GLU A 130 -11.28 9.75 -7.31
N THR A 131 -12.34 9.81 -8.10
CA THR A 131 -13.32 10.93 -8.07
C THR A 131 -14.32 10.79 -6.93
N HIS A 132 -14.38 9.61 -6.27
CA HIS A 132 -15.26 9.40 -5.14
C HIS A 132 -14.96 10.39 -4.00
N PRO A 133 -15.99 11.00 -3.38
CA PRO A 133 -15.80 11.90 -2.26
C PRO A 133 -15.01 11.27 -1.12
N ARG A 134 -14.21 12.10 -0.45
CA ARG A 134 -13.42 11.73 0.70
C ARG A 134 -14.14 12.15 1.98
N GLU A 135 -14.63 11.18 2.73
CA GLU A 135 -15.49 11.36 3.92
C GLU A 135 -14.94 10.49 5.08
N PRO A 136 -13.71 10.78 5.58
CA PRO A 136 -13.05 9.91 6.57
C PRO A 136 -13.88 9.79 7.85
N ALA A 137 -14.00 8.56 8.39
CA ALA A 137 -14.88 8.24 9.50
C ALA A 137 -14.16 7.91 10.82
N ASN A 138 -12.83 7.95 10.86
CA ASN A 138 -11.99 7.74 12.04
C ASN A 138 -10.68 8.51 11.90
N ALA A 139 -9.88 8.57 12.97
CA ALA A 139 -8.62 9.32 12.98
C ALA A 139 -7.57 8.79 12.00
N TYR A 140 -7.53 7.47 11.76
CA TYR A 140 -6.65 6.90 10.74
C TYR A 140 -7.01 7.41 9.33
N ALA A 141 -8.26 7.27 8.94
CA ALA A 141 -8.74 7.75 7.64
C ALA A 141 -8.56 9.27 7.49
N LEU A 142 -8.82 10.04 8.57
CA LEU A 142 -8.57 11.47 8.60
C LEU A 142 -7.07 11.79 8.45
N SER A 143 -6.18 11.06 9.13
CA SER A 143 -4.74 11.25 8.97
C SER A 143 -4.29 11.03 7.52
N LYS A 144 -4.86 10.02 6.85
CA LYS A 144 -4.57 9.75 5.45
C LYS A 144 -5.10 10.82 4.51
N LEU A 145 -6.28 11.37 4.78
CA LEU A 145 -6.79 12.53 4.05
C LEU A 145 -5.88 13.76 4.22
N VAL A 146 -5.41 14.03 5.44
CA VAL A 146 -4.46 15.12 5.70
C VAL A 146 -3.15 14.91 4.94
N ILE A 147 -2.65 13.67 4.85
CA ILE A 147 -1.46 13.34 4.03
C ILE A 147 -1.71 13.70 2.56
N GLU A 148 -2.86 13.33 1.98
CA GLU A 148 -3.20 13.68 0.59
C GLU A 148 -3.22 15.20 0.35
N GLU A 149 -3.83 15.96 1.27
CA GLU A 149 -3.88 17.43 1.17
C GLU A 149 -2.49 18.06 1.40
N THR A 150 -1.67 17.46 2.25
CA THR A 150 -0.27 17.89 2.45
C THR A 150 0.52 17.68 1.17
N VAL A 151 0.43 16.50 0.54
CA VAL A 151 1.07 16.22 -0.76
C VAL A 151 0.65 17.25 -1.81
N ARG A 152 -0.66 17.50 -1.99
CA ARG A 152 -1.16 18.50 -2.93
C ARG A 152 -0.71 19.93 -2.62
N THR A 153 -0.49 20.22 -1.35
CA THR A 153 0.01 21.54 -0.95
C THR A 153 1.47 21.72 -1.36
N PHE A 154 2.31 20.73 -1.13
CA PHE A 154 3.72 20.78 -1.52
C PHE A 154 3.90 20.71 -3.04
N SER A 155 3.10 19.92 -3.76
CA SER A 155 3.12 19.82 -5.22
C SER A 155 2.99 21.19 -5.90
N ARG A 156 2.13 22.06 -5.40
CA ARG A 156 1.96 23.42 -5.96
C ARG A 156 3.18 24.33 -5.82
N GLY A 157 4.11 24.01 -4.93
CA GLY A 157 5.28 24.87 -4.64
C GLY A 157 6.63 24.21 -4.92
N ALA A 158 6.67 22.93 -5.16
CA ALA A 158 7.90 22.18 -5.39
C ALA A 158 8.29 22.16 -6.88
N ALA A 159 9.59 22.00 -7.15
CA ALA A 159 10.08 21.82 -8.53
C ALA A 159 10.04 20.35 -9.00
N GLY A 160 9.41 19.47 -8.23
CA GLY A 160 9.37 18.02 -8.46
C GLY A 160 7.95 17.48 -8.63
N ALA A 161 7.81 16.16 -8.67
CA ALA A 161 6.52 15.47 -8.65
C ALA A 161 6.22 14.91 -7.27
N TYR A 162 5.11 15.34 -6.70
CA TYR A 162 4.59 14.92 -5.40
C TYR A 162 3.25 14.22 -5.59
N GLY A 163 3.15 12.95 -5.25
CA GLY A 163 1.93 12.17 -5.41
C GLY A 163 1.63 11.29 -4.20
N PHE A 164 0.49 10.64 -4.24
CA PHE A 164 0.11 9.67 -3.21
C PHE A 164 -0.60 8.47 -3.83
N PHE A 165 -0.60 7.37 -3.12
CA PHE A 165 -1.34 6.18 -3.53
C PHE A 165 -2.19 5.66 -2.37
N ARG A 166 -3.31 5.03 -2.71
CA ARG A 166 -4.27 4.41 -1.82
C ARG A 166 -4.15 2.89 -1.97
N PRO A 167 -3.17 2.25 -1.31
CA PRO A 167 -3.02 0.81 -1.41
C PRO A 167 -4.23 0.12 -0.79
N CYS A 168 -4.80 -0.85 -1.51
CA CYS A 168 -5.76 -1.78 -0.96
C CYS A 168 -5.12 -2.63 0.15
N TYR A 169 -5.88 -3.57 0.72
CA TYR A 169 -5.36 -4.42 1.80
C TYR A 169 -4.07 -5.13 1.36
N ILE A 170 -2.95 -4.74 1.98
CA ILE A 170 -1.63 -5.27 1.61
C ILE A 170 -1.51 -6.72 2.07
N VAL A 171 -1.06 -7.58 1.16
CA VAL A 171 -0.71 -8.98 1.40
C VAL A 171 0.77 -9.19 1.08
N SER A 172 1.54 -9.63 2.06
CA SER A 172 2.96 -9.92 1.89
C SER A 172 3.19 -11.34 1.37
N PRO A 173 4.38 -11.64 0.82
CA PRO A 173 4.72 -13.01 0.41
C PRO A 173 4.56 -14.04 1.52
N GLU A 174 4.88 -13.68 2.76
CA GLU A 174 4.75 -14.58 3.92
C GLU A 174 3.29 -14.92 4.23
N GLU A 175 2.38 -13.99 4.00
CA GLU A 175 0.94 -14.20 4.19
C GLU A 175 0.33 -15.11 3.12
N TRP A 176 0.80 -15.03 1.88
CA TRP A 176 0.49 -16.02 0.87
C TRP A 176 1.00 -17.41 1.23
N ALA A 177 2.16 -17.48 1.90
CA ALA A 177 2.73 -18.73 2.42
C ALA A 177 2.06 -19.25 3.69
N GLY A 178 0.98 -18.62 4.16
CA GLY A 178 0.16 -19.06 5.30
C GLY A 178 0.45 -18.34 6.61
N ALA A 179 1.31 -17.33 6.64
CA ALA A 179 1.44 -16.50 7.84
C ALA A 179 0.13 -15.72 8.09
N PRO A 180 -0.20 -15.42 9.35
CA PRO A 180 -1.38 -14.63 9.67
C PRO A 180 -1.21 -13.19 9.20
N THR A 181 -2.31 -12.62 8.71
CA THR A 181 -2.40 -11.20 8.37
C THR A 181 -2.35 -10.33 9.63
N GLN A 182 -2.26 -9.01 9.45
CA GLN A 182 -2.32 -8.06 10.57
C GLN A 182 -3.58 -8.18 11.44
N GLN A 183 -4.62 -8.86 10.95
CA GLN A 183 -5.87 -9.12 11.70
C GLN A 183 -5.91 -10.52 12.32
N GLY A 184 -4.83 -11.30 12.22
CA GLY A 184 -4.69 -12.61 12.83
C GLY A 184 -5.26 -13.77 12.01
N HIS A 185 -5.85 -13.52 10.83
CA HIS A 185 -6.39 -14.55 9.93
C HIS A 185 -5.44 -14.82 8.78
N THR A 186 -5.39 -16.03 8.30
CA THR A 186 -4.69 -16.40 7.05
C THR A 186 -5.48 -15.94 5.82
N MET A 187 -4.84 -15.89 4.68
CA MET A 187 -5.51 -15.58 3.40
C MET A 187 -6.54 -16.65 3.03
N LEU A 188 -6.28 -17.91 3.37
CA LEU A 188 -7.22 -19.01 3.14
C LEU A 188 -8.48 -18.87 4.00
N GLU A 189 -8.33 -18.57 5.29
CA GLU A 189 -9.49 -18.30 6.17
C GLU A 189 -10.33 -17.14 5.68
N ARG A 190 -9.73 -16.08 5.13
CA ARG A 190 -10.45 -14.93 4.56
C ARG A 190 -11.22 -15.28 3.27
N LEU A 191 -10.77 -16.28 2.52
CA LEU A 191 -11.48 -16.80 1.35
C LEU A 191 -12.61 -17.75 1.73
N ASP A 192 -12.42 -18.53 2.80
CA ASP A 192 -13.41 -19.50 3.29
C ASP A 192 -14.51 -18.80 4.10
N ASP A 193 -14.20 -17.72 4.81
CA ASP A 193 -15.14 -16.82 5.46
C ASP A 193 -15.00 -15.38 4.88
N PRO A 194 -15.76 -15.03 3.84
CA PRO A 194 -15.69 -13.71 3.21
C PRO A 194 -16.00 -12.53 4.14
N SER A 195 -16.66 -12.75 5.29
CA SER A 195 -16.91 -11.69 6.26
C SER A 195 -15.61 -11.07 6.78
N LEU A 196 -14.53 -11.86 6.84
CA LEU A 196 -13.19 -11.42 7.22
C LEU A 196 -12.55 -10.50 6.15
N ALA A 197 -12.95 -10.63 4.88
CA ALA A 197 -12.48 -9.79 3.79
C ALA A 197 -13.36 -8.54 3.56
N ALA A 198 -14.57 -8.51 4.12
CA ALA A 198 -15.51 -7.40 3.98
C ALA A 198 -14.95 -6.06 4.50
N VAL A 199 -14.06 -6.09 5.51
CA VAL A 199 -13.37 -4.91 6.06
C VAL A 199 -12.56 -4.12 5.02
N SER A 200 -12.13 -4.78 3.93
CA SER A 200 -11.42 -4.16 2.80
C SER A 200 -12.27 -4.11 1.53
N LEU A 201 -13.57 -4.33 1.65
CA LEU A 201 -14.50 -4.50 0.51
C LEU A 201 -13.98 -5.56 -0.46
N PHE A 202 -13.42 -6.64 0.06
CA PHE A 202 -12.82 -7.76 -0.68
C PHE A 202 -11.61 -7.39 -1.56
N ASN A 203 -11.12 -6.15 -1.49
CA ASN A 203 -9.95 -5.75 -2.27
C ASN A 203 -8.67 -6.09 -1.51
N TYR A 204 -7.62 -6.41 -2.27
CA TYR A 204 -6.28 -6.66 -1.77
C TYR A 204 -5.23 -6.11 -2.74
N LEU A 205 -3.98 -6.11 -2.31
CA LEU A 205 -2.83 -5.75 -3.12
C LEU A 205 -1.63 -6.59 -2.66
N ASP A 206 -1.01 -7.33 -3.57
CA ASP A 206 0.29 -7.95 -3.29
C ASP A 206 1.35 -6.87 -3.08
N ALA A 207 2.16 -7.02 -2.04
CA ALA A 207 3.20 -6.04 -1.72
C ALA A 207 4.26 -5.90 -2.83
N ARG A 208 4.49 -6.94 -3.64
CA ARG A 208 5.39 -6.91 -4.81
C ARG A 208 4.79 -6.09 -5.95
N ASP A 209 3.46 -6.13 -6.14
CA ASP A 209 2.75 -5.29 -7.10
C ASP A 209 2.73 -3.83 -6.65
N ALA A 210 2.71 -3.56 -5.33
CA ALA A 210 2.91 -2.21 -4.82
C ALA A 210 4.32 -1.69 -5.12
N ALA A 211 5.34 -2.55 -5.11
CA ALA A 211 6.69 -2.16 -5.50
C ALA A 211 6.78 -1.84 -7.00
N SER A 212 6.20 -2.66 -7.88
CA SER A 212 6.16 -2.40 -9.32
C SER A 212 5.34 -1.15 -9.67
N PHE A 213 4.24 -0.88 -8.93
CA PHE A 213 3.51 0.40 -9.04
C PHE A 213 4.40 1.59 -8.68
N THR A 214 5.13 1.48 -7.59
CA THR A 214 6.03 2.55 -7.13
C THR A 214 7.12 2.82 -8.17
N ASP A 215 7.70 1.78 -8.74
CA ASP A 215 8.71 1.90 -9.80
C ASP A 215 8.13 2.59 -11.05
N ALA A 216 6.94 2.18 -11.51
CA ALA A 216 6.24 2.82 -12.62
C ALA A 216 5.93 4.30 -12.34
N TRP A 217 5.50 4.62 -11.12
CA TRP A 217 5.27 6.02 -10.71
C TRP A 217 6.55 6.85 -10.71
N LEU A 218 7.65 6.28 -10.22
CA LEU A 218 8.96 6.94 -10.22
C LEU A 218 9.49 7.19 -11.62
N ALA A 219 9.12 6.37 -12.59
CA ALA A 219 9.53 6.49 -14.00
C ALA A 219 8.62 7.42 -14.83
N ALA A 220 7.40 7.67 -14.38
CA ALA A 220 6.40 8.44 -15.14
C ALA A 220 6.82 9.93 -15.33
N PRO A 221 6.35 10.61 -16.39
CA PRO A 221 6.53 12.05 -16.54
C PRO A 221 5.96 12.81 -15.32
N ALA A 222 6.70 13.79 -14.80
CA ALA A 222 6.28 14.55 -13.61
C ALA A 222 4.89 15.18 -13.78
N ALA A 223 4.59 15.71 -14.97
CA ALA A 223 3.31 16.35 -15.27
C ALA A 223 2.10 15.41 -15.17
N ASP A 224 2.30 14.10 -15.31
CA ASP A 224 1.21 13.12 -15.26
C ASP A 224 0.89 12.64 -13.84
N VAL A 225 1.81 12.88 -12.89
CA VAL A 225 1.71 12.32 -11.53
C VAL A 225 1.77 13.35 -10.41
N ASP A 226 2.12 14.60 -10.71
CA ASP A 226 2.23 15.66 -9.71
C ASP A 226 0.86 16.09 -9.17
N GLY A 227 0.69 16.06 -7.86
CA GLY A 227 -0.58 16.30 -7.17
C GLY A 227 -1.59 15.14 -7.25
N GLU A 228 -1.26 14.09 -7.99
CA GLU A 228 -2.19 13.00 -8.32
C GLU A 228 -2.18 11.87 -7.28
N GLY A 229 -3.35 11.27 -7.11
CA GLY A 229 -3.54 10.07 -6.28
C GLY A 229 -4.05 8.90 -7.09
N PHE A 230 -3.71 7.68 -6.65
CA PHE A 230 -4.06 6.45 -7.36
C PHE A 230 -4.60 5.41 -6.39
N PHE A 231 -5.72 4.75 -6.71
CA PHE A 231 -6.02 3.46 -6.11
C PHE A 231 -5.08 2.40 -6.67
N VAL A 232 -4.55 1.57 -5.78
CA VAL A 232 -3.61 0.50 -6.13
C VAL A 232 -4.10 -0.79 -5.49
N GLY A 233 -4.48 -1.75 -6.31
CA GLY A 233 -5.07 -3.03 -5.90
C GLY A 233 -4.84 -4.12 -6.94
N ALA A 234 -5.24 -5.34 -6.59
CA ALA A 234 -5.26 -6.46 -7.53
C ALA A 234 -6.33 -6.27 -8.62
N ALA A 235 -6.20 -7.02 -9.72
CA ALA A 235 -7.16 -7.00 -10.82
C ALA A 235 -8.47 -7.75 -10.49
N ASP A 236 -8.48 -8.50 -9.40
CA ASP A 236 -9.62 -9.26 -8.90
C ASP A 236 -9.86 -8.98 -7.40
N ALA A 237 -10.98 -9.43 -6.89
CA ALA A 237 -11.28 -9.41 -5.47
C ALA A 237 -10.84 -10.71 -4.79
N LEU A 238 -10.55 -10.65 -3.50
CA LEU A 238 -10.30 -11.80 -2.65
C LEU A 238 -11.62 -12.52 -2.36
N ALA A 239 -12.12 -13.26 -3.33
CA ALA A 239 -13.43 -13.89 -3.29
C ALA A 239 -13.55 -15.09 -4.24
N ARG A 240 -14.16 -16.18 -3.76
CA ARG A 240 -14.48 -17.36 -4.59
C ARG A 240 -15.81 -17.24 -5.33
N GLN A 241 -16.66 -16.30 -4.94
CA GLN A 241 -18.00 -16.08 -5.47
C GLN A 241 -18.13 -14.63 -6.00
N PRO A 242 -19.17 -14.34 -6.79
CA PRO A 242 -19.36 -13.00 -7.34
C PRO A 242 -19.40 -11.95 -6.24
N VAL A 243 -18.62 -10.88 -6.42
CA VAL A 243 -18.53 -9.78 -5.43
C VAL A 243 -19.87 -9.10 -5.21
N ALA A 244 -20.73 -9.03 -6.24
CA ALA A 244 -22.06 -8.51 -6.13
C ALA A 244 -22.93 -9.25 -5.10
N ASP A 245 -22.78 -10.56 -4.98
CA ASP A 245 -23.52 -11.36 -4.00
C ASP A 245 -22.98 -11.14 -2.60
N LEU A 246 -21.65 -11.21 -2.42
CA LEU A 246 -20.98 -10.89 -1.15
C LEU A 246 -21.33 -9.49 -0.63
N TRP A 247 -21.44 -8.55 -1.54
CA TRP A 247 -21.76 -7.17 -1.24
C TRP A 247 -23.18 -7.01 -0.66
N ARG A 248 -24.16 -7.69 -1.27
CA ARG A 248 -25.53 -7.67 -0.77
C ARG A 248 -25.66 -8.25 0.64
N ASP A 249 -24.90 -9.31 0.91
CA ASP A 249 -25.00 -10.06 2.18
C ASP A 249 -24.17 -9.40 3.30
N LEU A 250 -22.95 -8.96 3.01
CA LEU A 250 -21.96 -8.55 4.01
C LEU A 250 -21.74 -7.04 4.09
N ALA A 251 -22.09 -6.30 3.05
CA ALA A 251 -21.91 -4.87 3.00
C ALA A 251 -23.14 -4.14 2.41
N PRO A 252 -24.35 -4.33 2.98
CA PRO A 252 -25.61 -3.82 2.40
C PRO A 252 -25.66 -2.29 2.29
N GLY A 253 -24.71 -1.59 2.92
CA GLY A 253 -24.52 -0.16 2.83
C GLY A 253 -24.12 0.36 1.45
N LEU A 254 -23.80 -0.50 0.50
CA LEU A 254 -23.23 -0.09 -0.78
C LEU A 254 -24.29 0.23 -1.86
N GLY A 255 -25.55 0.05 -1.53
CA GLY A 255 -26.65 0.41 -2.42
C GLY A 255 -26.75 -0.47 -3.68
N THR A 256 -27.50 0.02 -4.68
CA THR A 256 -27.83 -0.68 -5.93
C THR A 256 -26.65 -0.81 -6.91
N GLY A 257 -25.47 -0.26 -6.59
CA GLY A 257 -24.28 -0.31 -7.46
C GLY A 257 -23.64 -1.69 -7.59
N ALA A 258 -24.01 -2.65 -6.71
CA ALA A 258 -23.48 -4.02 -6.74
C ALA A 258 -23.63 -4.70 -8.11
N ASP A 259 -24.70 -4.43 -8.84
CA ASP A 259 -25.00 -5.05 -10.14
C ASP A 259 -23.99 -4.66 -11.24
N ALA A 260 -23.21 -3.59 -11.04
CA ALA A 260 -22.13 -3.20 -11.93
C ALA A 260 -20.87 -4.05 -11.76
N LEU A 261 -20.75 -4.83 -10.66
CA LEU A 261 -19.65 -5.74 -10.39
C LEU A 261 -19.96 -7.12 -10.98
N THR A 262 -19.28 -7.48 -12.06
CA THR A 262 -19.41 -8.79 -12.68
C THR A 262 -18.33 -9.74 -12.17
N GLY A 263 -18.71 -10.95 -11.76
CA GLY A 263 -17.78 -11.98 -11.26
C GLY A 263 -16.99 -11.48 -10.04
N THR A 264 -15.69 -11.66 -10.08
CA THR A 264 -14.77 -11.23 -9.01
C THR A 264 -14.11 -9.89 -9.29
N ARG A 265 -14.74 -9.02 -10.08
CA ARG A 265 -14.22 -7.68 -10.34
C ARG A 265 -14.04 -6.90 -9.02
N PRO A 266 -12.89 -6.23 -8.81
CA PRO A 266 -12.65 -5.50 -7.58
C PRO A 266 -13.56 -4.28 -7.45
N VAL A 267 -13.83 -3.89 -6.23
CA VAL A 267 -14.71 -2.74 -5.92
C VAL A 267 -14.01 -1.41 -6.23
N PHE A 268 -12.70 -1.33 -5.99
CA PHE A 268 -11.90 -0.15 -6.38
C PHE A 268 -11.37 -0.31 -7.79
N SER A 269 -11.52 0.75 -8.60
CA SER A 269 -10.93 0.80 -9.93
C SER A 269 -9.43 1.12 -9.85
N ILE A 270 -8.66 0.40 -10.64
CA ILE A 270 -7.23 0.66 -10.88
C ILE A 270 -7.00 1.22 -12.29
N ASP A 271 -8.06 1.62 -12.98
CA ASP A 271 -8.00 2.04 -14.40
C ASP A 271 -7.16 3.30 -14.58
N LYS A 272 -7.13 4.21 -13.58
CA LYS A 272 -6.28 5.39 -13.61
C LYS A 272 -4.79 5.02 -13.63
N ALA A 273 -4.38 4.10 -12.77
CA ALA A 273 -2.98 3.62 -12.74
C ALA A 273 -2.60 2.98 -14.08
N ALA A 274 -3.51 2.19 -14.66
CA ALA A 274 -3.29 1.59 -15.97
C ALA A 274 -3.20 2.63 -17.10
N ALA A 275 -4.06 3.65 -17.09
CA ALA A 275 -4.10 4.67 -18.13
C ALA A 275 -2.91 5.64 -18.06
N VAL A 276 -2.52 6.09 -16.86
CA VAL A 276 -1.50 7.11 -16.65
C VAL A 276 -0.10 6.52 -16.60
N LEU A 277 0.07 5.37 -15.92
CA LEU A 277 1.38 4.77 -15.68
C LEU A 277 1.66 3.55 -16.56
N GLY A 278 0.68 3.05 -17.31
CA GLY A 278 0.78 1.77 -17.99
C GLY A 278 0.88 0.57 -17.02
N TRP A 279 0.66 0.80 -15.72
CA TRP A 279 0.83 -0.20 -14.70
C TRP A 279 -0.43 -1.06 -14.53
N ARG A 280 -0.22 -2.37 -14.36
CA ARG A 280 -1.25 -3.34 -13.95
C ARG A 280 -0.64 -4.31 -12.94
N PRO A 281 -1.42 -4.79 -11.95
CA PRO A 281 -0.97 -5.86 -11.05
C PRO A 281 -0.74 -7.15 -11.83
N GLU A 282 0.27 -7.90 -11.44
CA GLU A 282 0.64 -9.17 -12.06
C GLU A 282 0.21 -10.39 -11.24
N ARG A 283 -0.17 -10.19 -9.97
CA ARG A 283 -0.44 -11.26 -9.02
C ARG A 283 -1.91 -11.34 -8.65
N ASP A 284 -2.39 -12.57 -8.62
CA ASP A 284 -3.74 -12.92 -8.18
C ASP A 284 -3.68 -13.96 -7.05
N TRP A 285 -4.72 -13.97 -6.20
CA TRP A 285 -4.78 -14.84 -5.03
C TRP A 285 -4.80 -16.33 -5.40
N CYS A 286 -5.40 -16.70 -6.53
CA CYS A 286 -5.53 -18.10 -6.96
C CYS A 286 -4.15 -18.69 -7.30
N THR A 287 -3.36 -17.95 -8.07
CA THR A 287 -1.99 -18.33 -8.45
C THR A 287 -1.07 -18.35 -7.22
N GLU A 288 -1.14 -17.35 -6.34
CA GLU A 288 -0.27 -17.25 -5.17
C GLU A 288 -0.53 -18.38 -4.16
N LEU A 289 -1.81 -18.70 -3.86
CA LEU A 289 -2.14 -19.81 -2.96
C LEU A 289 -1.82 -21.18 -3.56
N ALA A 290 -1.97 -21.35 -4.87
CA ALA A 290 -1.57 -22.58 -5.54
C ALA A 290 -0.05 -22.79 -5.47
N ALA A 291 0.73 -21.74 -5.71
CA ALA A 291 2.20 -21.78 -5.59
C ALA A 291 2.65 -22.09 -4.16
N ALA A 292 2.04 -21.48 -3.14
CA ALA A 292 2.32 -21.74 -1.74
C ALA A 292 2.02 -23.21 -1.36
N SER A 293 0.89 -23.75 -1.81
CA SER A 293 0.50 -25.14 -1.58
C SER A 293 1.48 -26.12 -2.24
N ALA A 294 1.94 -25.84 -3.45
CA ALA A 294 2.92 -26.64 -4.15
C ALA A 294 4.29 -26.61 -3.45
N ALA A 295 4.74 -25.45 -2.99
CA ALA A 295 5.98 -25.29 -2.24
C ALA A 295 5.96 -26.06 -0.92
N PHE A 296 4.82 -26.00 -0.19
CA PHE A 296 4.63 -26.78 1.04
C PHE A 296 4.68 -28.29 0.76
N ALA A 297 3.98 -28.77 -0.26
CA ALA A 297 4.03 -30.18 -0.65
C ALA A 297 5.46 -30.65 -1.02
N ALA A 298 6.22 -29.81 -1.72
CA ALA A 298 7.60 -30.09 -2.08
C ALA A 298 8.52 -30.16 -0.85
N SER A 299 8.29 -29.34 0.17
CA SER A 299 9.06 -29.35 1.44
C SER A 299 8.85 -30.62 2.26
N LEU A 300 7.73 -31.30 2.07
CA LEU A 300 7.38 -32.55 2.76
C LEU A 300 7.89 -33.80 2.01
N ALA A 301 8.39 -33.66 0.77
CA ALA A 301 8.93 -34.78 0.01
C ALA A 301 10.22 -35.28 0.66
N PRO A 302 10.38 -36.60 0.88
CA PRO A 302 11.58 -37.15 1.50
C PRO A 302 12.80 -36.83 0.62
N HIS A 303 13.86 -36.26 1.20
CA HIS A 303 15.14 -36.15 0.55
C HIS A 303 15.66 -37.57 0.25
N THR A 304 15.48 -38.03 -0.96
CA THR A 304 16.16 -39.23 -1.42
C THR A 304 17.65 -38.90 -1.54
N GLU A 305 18.39 -39.10 -0.47
CA GLU A 305 19.83 -39.15 -0.54
C GLU A 305 20.23 -40.23 -1.58
N SER A 306 20.76 -39.78 -2.70
CA SER A 306 21.51 -40.64 -3.63
C SER A 306 22.75 -41.16 -2.91
N ARG A 307 22.62 -42.32 -2.26
CA ARG A 307 23.79 -43.11 -1.90
C ARG A 307 24.34 -43.70 -3.21
N ALA A 308 25.25 -42.96 -3.83
CA ALA A 308 26.16 -43.56 -4.81
C ALA A 308 27.18 -44.40 -4.03
N SER A 309 27.11 -45.70 -4.25
CA SER A 309 28.14 -46.70 -3.85
C SER A 309 29.37 -46.55 -4.71
#